data_3386ee390609644c28fa8193d3c3a771
#
_entry.id   3386ee390609644c28fa8193d3c3a771
#
_cell.length_a   1.000
_cell.length_b   1.000
_cell.length_c   1.000
_cell.angle_alpha   90.00
_cell.angle_beta   90.00
_cell.angle_gamma   90.00
#
_symmetry.space_group_name_H-M   'P 1'
#
loop_
_entity.id
_entity.type
_entity.pdbx_description
1 polymer ?
#
loop_
_entity_poly.entity_id
_entity_poly.type
_entity_poly.pdbx_seq_one_letter_code
_entity_poly.pdbx_strand_id
1 'polypeptide(L)'
;MANRYKRKEVLQELYNKAKTVCDKVYTNSRPTATDKMNKFIVVRLPQGIDPYADTHNIAYAQMNCFVRDRQGGVENNDLLEELIDGVVNLLPFDDTLMSCNDKPVILDTKSDGMGFHSTIIQFKLVIKL
;
A
#
# COMPACT_ATOMS: atom_id res chain seq x y z
N MET A 1 2.59 -0.86 29.77
CA MET A 1 3.11 -1.93 28.94
C MET A 1 3.13 -1.51 27.49
N ALA A 2 4.24 -1.71 26.79
CA ALA A 2 4.33 -1.33 25.39
C ALA A 2 3.43 -2.24 24.53
N ASN A 3 2.82 -1.65 23.49
CA ASN A 3 2.03 -2.38 22.52
C ASN A 3 2.94 -3.20 21.62
N ARG A 4 2.94 -4.51 21.79
CA ARG A 4 3.78 -5.44 21.03
C ARG A 4 3.53 -5.34 19.51
N TYR A 5 2.29 -5.13 19.10
CA TYR A 5 1.95 -5.20 17.67
C TYR A 5 2.27 -3.93 16.90
N LYS A 6 2.25 -2.78 17.55
CA LYS A 6 2.60 -1.48 16.94
C LYS A 6 1.82 -1.19 15.65
N ARG A 7 0.55 -1.65 15.59
CA ARG A 7 -0.26 -1.57 14.37
C ARG A 7 -0.42 -0.13 13.87
N LYS A 8 -0.71 0.78 14.78
CA LYS A 8 -0.89 2.21 14.44
C LYS A 8 0.38 2.80 13.86
N GLU A 9 1.51 2.52 14.49
CA GLU A 9 2.82 3.02 14.08
C GLU A 9 3.21 2.46 12.70
N VAL A 10 2.95 1.17 12.48
CA VAL A 10 3.23 0.52 11.19
C VAL A 10 2.40 1.14 10.08
N LEU A 11 1.10 1.32 10.29
CA LEU A 11 0.23 1.95 9.30
C LEU A 11 0.65 3.39 9.03
N GLN A 12 1.07 4.13 10.05
CA GLN A 12 1.54 5.51 9.89
C GLN A 12 2.83 5.55 9.04
N GLU A 13 3.77 4.64 9.28
CA GLU A 13 5.00 4.57 8.49
C GLU A 13 4.72 4.20 7.03
N LEU A 14 3.82 3.25 6.79
CA LEU A 14 3.40 2.90 5.44
C LEU A 14 2.71 4.07 4.74
N TYR A 15 1.85 4.77 5.46
CA TYR A 15 1.20 5.98 4.97
C TYR A 15 2.24 7.04 4.56
N ASN A 16 3.23 7.28 5.43
CA ASN A 16 4.27 8.27 5.16
C ASN A 16 5.07 7.90 3.91
N LYS A 17 5.40 6.62 3.74
CA LYS A 17 6.11 6.14 2.55
C LYS A 17 5.26 6.32 1.28
N ALA A 18 3.99 5.95 1.32
CA ALA A 18 3.10 6.09 0.19
C ALA A 18 2.89 7.57 -0.20
N LYS A 19 2.91 8.48 0.77
CA LYS A 19 2.79 9.92 0.53
C LYS A 19 3.93 10.50 -0.30
N THR A 20 5.07 9.85 -0.33
CA THR A 20 6.19 10.26 -1.20
C THR A 20 5.93 9.92 -2.66
N VAL A 21 5.00 9.00 -2.92
CA VAL A 21 4.65 8.54 -4.27
C VAL A 21 3.38 9.22 -4.78
N CYS A 22 2.41 9.43 -3.90
CA CYS A 22 1.09 9.95 -4.26
C CYS A 22 0.58 10.86 -3.14
N ASP A 23 0.03 12.02 -3.49
CA ASP A 23 -0.47 12.98 -2.51
C ASP A 23 -1.79 12.55 -1.85
N LYS A 24 -2.53 11.63 -2.46
CA LYS A 24 -3.79 11.09 -1.92
C LYS A 24 -3.56 9.68 -1.42
N VAL A 25 -3.45 9.51 -0.11
CA VAL A 25 -3.23 8.22 0.56
C VAL A 25 -4.26 8.01 1.65
N TYR A 26 -4.81 6.83 1.72
CA TYR A 26 -5.81 6.43 2.72
C TYR A 26 -5.39 5.12 3.36
N THR A 27 -5.91 4.85 4.56
CA THR A 27 -5.64 3.60 5.27
C THR A 27 -6.92 2.76 5.37
N ASN A 28 -6.77 1.46 5.18
CA ASN A 28 -7.79 0.41 5.34
C ASN A 28 -8.89 0.37 4.27
N SER A 29 -9.44 1.49 3.84
CA SER A 29 -10.50 1.50 2.84
C SER A 29 -10.36 2.67 1.88
N ARG A 30 -10.90 2.49 0.66
CA ARG A 30 -10.90 3.57 -0.31
C ARG A 30 -11.89 4.68 0.12
N PRO A 31 -11.60 5.93 -0.26
CA PRO A 31 -12.54 7.03 0.03
C PRO A 31 -13.81 6.87 -0.79
N THR A 32 -14.93 7.39 -0.28
CA THR A 32 -16.22 7.39 -0.97
C THR A 32 -16.33 8.54 -1.97
N ALA A 33 -15.74 9.70 -1.66
CA ALA A 33 -15.80 10.88 -2.52
C ALA A 33 -14.53 10.96 -3.39
N THR A 34 -14.63 10.45 -4.62
CA THR A 34 -13.47 10.35 -5.54
C THR A 34 -13.59 11.23 -6.79
N ASP A 35 -14.59 12.09 -6.86
CA ASP A 35 -14.92 12.85 -8.09
C ASP A 35 -13.76 13.69 -8.62
N LYS A 36 -12.91 14.20 -7.73
CA LYS A 36 -11.80 15.07 -8.10
C LYS A 36 -10.45 14.38 -8.06
N MET A 37 -10.43 13.07 -7.92
CA MET A 37 -9.19 12.31 -7.82
C MET A 37 -8.90 11.59 -9.13
N ASN A 38 -7.63 11.66 -9.58
CA ASN A 38 -7.17 10.88 -10.72
C ASN A 38 -6.43 9.63 -10.28
N LYS A 39 -5.83 9.66 -9.09
CA LYS A 39 -5.11 8.53 -8.51
C LYS A 39 -5.11 8.64 -7.00
N PHE A 40 -5.03 7.50 -6.34
CA PHE A 40 -4.82 7.44 -4.89
C PHE A 40 -4.27 6.06 -4.51
N ILE A 41 -3.71 5.97 -3.31
CA ILE A 41 -3.19 4.73 -2.75
C ILE A 41 -3.96 4.42 -1.46
N VAL A 42 -4.34 3.15 -1.29
CA VAL A 42 -4.90 2.65 -0.04
C VAL A 42 -3.91 1.68 0.60
N VAL A 43 -3.48 1.98 1.81
CA VAL A 43 -2.53 1.17 2.56
C VAL A 43 -3.28 0.25 3.50
N ARG A 44 -2.94 -1.04 3.50
CA ARG A 44 -3.64 -2.05 4.30
C ARG A 44 -2.69 -3.08 4.90
N LEU A 45 -3.12 -3.66 6.02
CA LEU A 45 -2.56 -4.87 6.61
C LEU A 45 -3.65 -5.93 6.63
N PRO A 46 -3.94 -6.58 5.50
CA PRO A 46 -5.15 -7.38 5.34
C PRO A 46 -5.21 -8.61 6.24
N GLN A 47 -4.07 -9.16 6.61
CA GLN A 47 -3.98 -10.33 7.49
C GLN A 47 -3.58 -9.96 8.92
N GLY A 48 -3.47 -8.65 9.21
CA GLY A 48 -3.03 -8.18 10.51
C GLY A 48 -1.55 -8.41 10.74
N ILE A 49 -1.16 -8.46 12.00
CA ILE A 49 0.23 -8.59 12.43
C ILE A 49 0.39 -9.90 13.19
N ASP A 50 1.32 -10.74 12.75
CA ASP A 50 1.59 -12.05 13.33
C ASP A 50 2.78 -11.95 14.30
N PRO A 51 2.62 -12.30 15.59
CA PRO A 51 3.72 -12.31 16.55
C PRO A 51 4.61 -13.53 16.29
N TYR A 52 5.63 -13.33 15.48
CA TYR A 52 6.48 -14.41 14.99
C TYR A 52 7.54 -14.86 15.99
N ALA A 53 8.19 -13.90 16.64
CA ALA A 53 9.26 -14.18 17.60
C ALA A 53 9.32 -13.08 18.66
N ASP A 54 10.14 -13.29 19.71
CA ASP A 54 10.29 -12.28 20.76
C ASP A 54 10.91 -10.98 20.26
N THR A 55 11.67 -11.05 19.17
CA THR A 55 12.41 -9.91 18.60
C THR A 55 11.66 -9.18 17.48
N HIS A 56 10.68 -9.83 16.88
CA HIS A 56 9.96 -9.21 15.75
C HIS A 56 8.61 -9.87 15.48
N ASN A 57 7.75 -9.08 14.83
CA ASN A 57 6.49 -9.56 14.25
C ASN A 57 6.61 -9.57 12.73
N ILE A 58 5.70 -10.28 12.08
CA ILE A 58 5.58 -10.33 10.62
C ILE A 58 4.21 -9.83 10.21
N ALA A 59 4.15 -9.07 9.14
CA ALA A 59 2.90 -8.66 8.50
C ALA A 59 3.08 -8.64 6.98
N TYR A 60 1.97 -8.82 6.26
CA TYR A 60 1.93 -8.58 4.82
C TYR A 60 1.20 -7.28 4.61
N ALA A 61 1.92 -6.30 4.04
CA ALA A 61 1.36 -5.01 3.72
C ALA A 61 0.88 -4.99 2.29
N GLN A 62 -0.17 -4.23 2.03
CA GLN A 62 -0.65 -3.97 0.69
C GLN A 62 -0.73 -2.47 0.46
N MET A 63 -0.21 -2.04 -0.67
CA MET A 63 -0.46 -0.71 -1.22
C MET A 63 -1.28 -0.90 -2.49
N ASN A 64 -2.57 -0.54 -2.42
CA ASN A 64 -3.48 -0.64 -3.54
C ASN A 64 -3.41 0.67 -4.33
N CYS A 65 -2.96 0.59 -5.57
CA CYS A 65 -2.84 1.73 -6.45
C CYS A 65 -4.11 1.87 -7.29
N PHE A 66 -4.84 2.97 -7.13
CA PHE A 66 -6.07 3.26 -7.87
C PHE A 66 -5.81 4.39 -8.85
N VAL A 67 -6.23 4.21 -10.08
CA VAL A 67 -6.11 5.20 -11.14
C VAL A 67 -7.44 5.31 -11.88
N ARG A 68 -7.90 6.56 -12.10
CA ARG A 68 -9.15 6.83 -12.83
C ARG A 68 -9.04 6.35 -14.26
N ASP A 69 -10.08 5.67 -14.71
CA ASP A 69 -10.19 5.20 -16.09
C ASP A 69 -10.22 6.36 -17.06
N ARG A 70 -9.75 6.12 -18.27
CA ARG A 70 -9.94 7.02 -19.40
C ARG A 70 -11.40 7.00 -19.81
N GLN A 71 -11.79 7.94 -20.65
CA GLN A 71 -13.13 8.04 -21.17
C GLN A 71 -13.59 6.69 -21.76
N GLY A 72 -14.82 6.30 -21.45
CA GLY A 72 -15.38 5.01 -21.89
C GLY A 72 -15.01 3.82 -21.02
N GLY A 73 -14.45 4.05 -19.83
CA GLY A 73 -14.10 2.99 -18.91
C GLY A 73 -12.81 2.25 -19.25
N VAL A 74 -11.99 2.83 -20.11
CA VAL A 74 -10.72 2.25 -20.56
C VAL A 74 -9.66 2.47 -19.51
N GLU A 75 -8.93 1.39 -19.18
CA GLU A 75 -7.82 1.42 -18.23
C GLU A 75 -6.73 2.41 -18.65
N ASN A 76 -6.28 3.25 -17.73
CA ASN A 76 -5.18 4.17 -17.94
C ASN A 76 -3.86 3.53 -17.53
N ASN A 77 -3.30 2.69 -18.40
CA ASN A 77 -2.10 1.91 -18.12
C ASN A 77 -0.88 2.78 -17.82
N ASP A 78 -0.72 3.90 -18.52
CA ASP A 78 0.45 4.76 -18.35
C ASP A 78 0.52 5.32 -16.94
N LEU A 79 -0.60 5.88 -16.46
CA LEU A 79 -0.66 6.45 -15.11
C LEU A 79 -0.57 5.37 -14.04
N LEU A 80 -1.18 4.20 -14.28
CA LEU A 80 -1.13 3.08 -13.36
C LEU A 80 0.30 2.53 -13.22
N GLU A 81 1.02 2.34 -14.32
CA GLU A 81 2.42 1.89 -14.29
C GLU A 81 3.32 2.90 -13.56
N GLU A 82 3.11 4.19 -13.80
CA GLU A 82 3.86 5.23 -13.09
C GLU A 82 3.66 5.11 -11.56
N LEU A 83 2.43 4.88 -11.12
CA LEU A 83 2.11 4.73 -9.71
C LEU A 83 2.71 3.44 -9.13
N ILE A 84 2.60 2.34 -9.86
CA ILE A 84 3.20 1.05 -9.48
C ILE A 84 4.72 1.19 -9.33
N ASP A 85 5.37 1.79 -10.30
CA ASP A 85 6.82 1.99 -10.26
C ASP A 85 7.24 2.83 -9.06
N GLY A 86 6.47 3.86 -8.74
CA GLY A 86 6.72 4.69 -7.56
C GLY A 86 6.69 3.88 -6.27
N VAL A 87 5.71 2.99 -6.12
CA VAL A 87 5.60 2.12 -4.94
C VAL A 87 6.72 1.09 -4.91
N VAL A 88 6.99 0.43 -6.04
CA VAL A 88 8.07 -0.58 -6.11
C VAL A 88 9.42 0.03 -5.78
N ASN A 89 9.66 1.27 -6.18
CA ASN A 89 10.90 1.98 -5.90
C ASN A 89 11.09 2.34 -4.41
N LEU A 90 10.05 2.22 -3.58
CA LEU A 90 10.19 2.34 -2.12
C LEU A 90 10.91 1.14 -1.51
N LEU A 91 10.96 0.03 -2.21
CA LEU A 91 11.49 -1.24 -1.72
C LEU A 91 12.88 -1.53 -2.32
N PRO A 92 13.78 -2.18 -1.57
CA PRO A 92 13.68 -2.56 -0.18
C PRO A 92 13.87 -1.36 0.76
N PHE A 93 13.53 -1.53 2.02
CA PHE A 93 13.83 -0.54 3.06
C PHE A 93 14.15 -1.23 4.38
N ASP A 94 14.92 -0.53 5.21
CA ASP A 94 15.29 -0.99 6.54
C ASP A 94 15.30 0.22 7.48
N ASP A 95 14.18 0.39 8.18
CA ASP A 95 13.99 1.50 9.11
C ASP A 95 14.06 1.02 10.56
N THR A 96 14.01 1.96 11.50
CA THR A 96 14.05 1.64 12.92
C THR A 96 12.86 0.77 13.34
N LEU A 97 11.67 1.07 12.81
CA LEU A 97 10.43 0.34 13.17
C LEU A 97 10.26 -0.95 12.39
N MET A 98 10.57 -0.94 11.11
CA MET A 98 10.27 -2.08 10.24
C MET A 98 11.18 -2.14 9.04
N SER A 99 11.28 -3.34 8.45
CA SER A 99 12.04 -3.57 7.23
C SER A 99 11.26 -4.40 6.22
N CYS A 100 11.62 -4.26 4.96
CA CYS A 100 11.14 -5.10 3.87
C CYS A 100 12.32 -5.43 2.98
N ASN A 101 12.72 -6.69 2.98
CA ASN A 101 13.87 -7.15 2.19
C ASN A 101 13.46 -7.99 0.98
N ASP A 102 12.20 -8.46 0.96
CA ASP A 102 11.69 -9.28 -0.10
C ASP A 102 11.18 -8.43 -1.27
N LYS A 103 11.15 -9.02 -2.45
CA LYS A 103 10.55 -8.38 -3.60
C LYS A 103 9.03 -8.39 -3.46
N PRO A 104 8.35 -7.33 -3.92
CA PRO A 104 6.89 -7.29 -3.86
C PRO A 104 6.26 -8.25 -4.86
N VAL A 105 5.03 -8.68 -4.56
CA VAL A 105 4.15 -9.35 -5.49
C VAL A 105 3.18 -8.31 -6.05
N ILE A 106 3.09 -8.20 -7.36
CA ILE A 106 2.16 -7.31 -8.03
C ILE A 106 1.00 -8.16 -8.52
N LEU A 107 -0.18 -7.96 -7.91
CA LEU A 107 -1.37 -8.71 -8.29
C LEU A 107 -2.00 -8.09 -9.53
N ASP A 108 -2.83 -8.88 -10.22
CA ASP A 108 -3.45 -8.46 -11.46
C ASP A 108 -4.35 -7.25 -11.27
N THR A 109 -4.42 -6.40 -12.29
CA THR A 109 -5.21 -5.18 -12.29
C THR A 109 -6.69 -5.52 -12.45
N LYS A 110 -7.53 -4.84 -11.69
CA LYS A 110 -8.99 -5.03 -11.69
C LYS A 110 -9.72 -3.70 -11.72
N SER A 111 -10.87 -3.69 -12.39
CA SER A 111 -11.82 -2.58 -12.27
C SER A 111 -12.47 -2.61 -10.89
N ASP A 112 -12.65 -1.44 -10.27
CA ASP A 112 -13.36 -1.33 -9.00
C ASP A 112 -14.88 -1.14 -9.18
N GLY A 113 -15.34 -1.06 -10.44
CA GLY A 113 -16.74 -0.81 -10.75
C GLY A 113 -17.20 0.64 -10.49
N MET A 114 -16.28 1.53 -10.16
CA MET A 114 -16.57 2.93 -9.79
C MET A 114 -15.74 3.93 -10.59
N GLY A 115 -15.27 3.54 -11.76
CA GLY A 115 -14.51 4.40 -12.65
C GLY A 115 -13.01 4.38 -12.44
N PHE A 116 -12.50 3.42 -11.68
CA PHE A 116 -11.07 3.24 -11.44
C PHE A 116 -10.66 1.80 -11.72
N HIS A 117 -9.40 1.63 -12.12
CA HIS A 117 -8.73 0.34 -12.06
C HIS A 117 -7.71 0.37 -10.93
N SER A 118 -7.50 -0.77 -10.30
CA SER A 118 -6.55 -0.87 -9.19
C SER A 118 -5.63 -2.07 -9.32
N THR A 119 -4.42 -1.90 -8.82
CA THR A 119 -3.43 -2.95 -8.70
C THR A 119 -2.94 -3.00 -7.27
N ILE A 120 -2.90 -4.19 -6.69
CA ILE A 120 -2.41 -4.41 -5.34
C ILE A 120 -0.93 -4.77 -5.41
N ILE A 121 -0.10 -4.04 -4.67
CA ILE A 121 1.30 -4.37 -4.47
C ILE A 121 1.45 -4.89 -3.05
N GLN A 122 1.83 -6.16 -2.92
CA GLN A 122 1.93 -6.83 -1.63
C GLN A 122 3.39 -7.14 -1.29
N PHE A 123 3.77 -6.88 -0.05
CA PHE A 123 5.12 -7.15 0.42
C PHE A 123 5.13 -7.54 1.89
N LYS A 124 6.15 -8.31 2.27
CA LYS A 124 6.32 -8.80 3.64
C LYS A 124 7.08 -7.77 4.47
N LEU A 125 6.55 -7.47 5.65
CA LEU A 125 7.18 -6.62 6.64
C LEU A 125 7.73 -7.45 7.79
N VAL A 126 8.91 -7.08 8.26
CA VAL A 126 9.44 -7.49 9.55
C VAL A 126 9.34 -6.28 10.48
N ILE A 127 8.54 -6.39 11.53
CA ILE A 127 8.30 -5.31 12.49
C ILE A 127 9.22 -5.55 13.69
N LYS A 128 10.12 -4.62 13.93
CA LYS A 128 11.13 -4.73 14.99
C LYS A 128 10.52 -4.39 16.35
N LEU A 129 10.87 -5.18 17.34
CA LEU A 129 10.38 -5.00 18.72
C LEU A 129 11.48 -4.50 19.65
#